data_1d4224b33ee8547248441cbf9b1727a9
#
_entry.id   1d4224b33ee8547248441cbf9b1727a9
#
_cell.length_a   1.000
_cell.length_b   1.000
_cell.length_c   1.000
_cell.angle_alpha   90.00
_cell.angle_beta   90.00
_cell.angle_gamma   90.00
#
_symmetry.space_group_name_H-M   'P 1'
#
loop_
_entity.id
_entity.type
_entity.pdbx_description
1 polymer ?
#
loop_
_entity_poly.entity_id
_entity_poly.type
_entity_poly.pdbx_seq_one_letter_code
_entity_poly.pdbx_strand_id
1 'polypeptide(L)'
;CRLRDVADSPEANVSAFVVDEGGATGTWYTHPQRAYERPTSEFNSHLAVHNDQVERRGAGFQAVIHAQPPYLVQLSHVRDLRSTKAFNRRILRWEPETIVQIPAGIEVLDFMVPGSQELMENSVRALRDHVIVLWSKHGIMVRSDDSPLAAVDKVEYAETGAMYEVRDMMAGGLGQGVTDDELRAVVEAFEVPTDLL
;
A
#
# COMPACT_ATOMS: atom_id res chain seq x y z
N CYS A 1 -1.74 -17.29 -1.49
CA CYS A 1 -0.29 -17.50 -1.53
C CYS A 1 0.34 -16.67 -0.41
N ARG A 2 1.23 -17.25 0.36
CA ARG A 2 2.03 -16.53 1.36
C ARG A 2 3.39 -16.23 0.75
N LEU A 3 3.99 -15.07 1.06
CA LEU A 3 5.31 -14.70 0.51
C LEU A 3 6.38 -15.77 0.74
N ARG A 4 6.35 -16.47 1.88
CA ARG A 4 7.25 -17.61 2.14
C ARG A 4 7.06 -18.76 1.15
N ASP A 5 5.83 -19.01 0.70
CA ASP A 5 5.56 -20.08 -0.25
C ASP A 5 6.20 -19.77 -1.62
N VAL A 6 6.31 -18.48 -1.96
CA VAL A 6 7.03 -18.02 -3.17
C VAL A 6 8.52 -18.27 -3.05
N ALA A 7 9.12 -18.05 -1.87
CA ALA A 7 10.54 -18.33 -1.65
C ALA A 7 10.85 -19.84 -1.71
N ASP A 8 9.96 -20.68 -1.15
CA ASP A 8 10.14 -22.13 -1.08
C ASP A 8 9.85 -22.83 -2.42
N SER A 9 8.90 -22.32 -3.20
CA SER A 9 8.46 -22.90 -4.48
C SER A 9 7.98 -21.81 -5.44
N PRO A 10 8.89 -21.02 -6.02
CA PRO A 10 8.51 -19.89 -6.88
C PRO A 10 7.71 -20.34 -8.11
N GLU A 11 8.09 -21.45 -8.73
CA GLU A 11 7.41 -22.01 -9.91
C GLU A 11 5.94 -22.37 -9.64
N ALA A 12 5.61 -22.78 -8.41
CA ALA A 12 4.25 -23.13 -8.03
C ALA A 12 3.40 -21.88 -7.64
N ASN A 13 4.03 -20.76 -7.33
CA ASN A 13 3.39 -19.59 -6.74
C ASN A 13 3.46 -18.32 -7.60
N VAL A 14 4.22 -18.35 -8.71
CA VAL A 14 4.37 -17.21 -9.63
C VAL A 14 3.80 -17.57 -10.99
N SER A 15 3.16 -16.61 -11.64
CA SER A 15 2.66 -16.72 -13.01
C SER A 15 2.86 -15.41 -13.76
N ALA A 16 2.91 -15.53 -15.08
CA ALA A 16 2.81 -14.37 -15.95
C ALA A 16 1.39 -14.27 -16.51
N PHE A 17 0.89 -13.04 -16.61
CA PHE A 17 -0.34 -12.73 -17.33
C PHE A 17 -0.01 -11.68 -18.39
N VAL A 18 -0.20 -12.05 -19.65
CA VAL A 18 0.00 -11.14 -20.78
C VAL A 18 -1.34 -10.55 -21.14
N VAL A 19 -1.47 -9.24 -20.95
CA VAL A 19 -2.68 -8.49 -21.25
C VAL A 19 -2.78 -8.25 -22.75
N ASP A 20 -3.93 -8.54 -23.35
CA ASP A 20 -4.21 -8.27 -24.76
C ASP A 20 -4.38 -6.77 -25.02
N GLU A 21 -4.24 -6.36 -26.26
CA GLU A 21 -4.55 -4.99 -26.69
C GLU A 21 -5.98 -4.61 -26.26
N GLY A 22 -6.13 -3.46 -25.61
CA GLY A 22 -7.41 -2.99 -25.04
C GLY A 22 -7.64 -3.38 -23.56
N GLY A 23 -6.78 -4.22 -22.95
CA GLY A 23 -6.73 -4.45 -21.50
C GLY A 23 -7.87 -5.31 -20.91
N ALA A 24 -8.82 -5.77 -21.71
CA ALA A 24 -10.01 -6.50 -21.22
C ALA A 24 -9.79 -8.01 -21.06
N THR A 25 -8.85 -8.58 -21.80
CA THR A 25 -8.53 -10.02 -21.80
C THR A 25 -7.04 -10.23 -21.73
N GLY A 26 -6.60 -11.49 -21.62
CA GLY A 26 -5.18 -11.84 -21.60
C GLY A 26 -4.96 -13.34 -21.46
N THR A 27 -3.69 -13.71 -21.53
CA THR A 27 -3.28 -15.11 -21.46
C THR A 27 -2.43 -15.38 -20.22
N TRP A 28 -2.84 -16.37 -19.43
CA TRP A 28 -2.09 -16.87 -18.29
C TRP A 28 -1.02 -17.89 -18.71
N TYR A 29 0.19 -17.65 -18.24
CA TYR A 29 1.31 -18.58 -18.32
C TYR A 29 1.64 -19.07 -16.92
N THR A 30 1.30 -20.33 -16.62
CA THR A 30 1.42 -20.92 -15.30
C THR A 30 2.21 -22.22 -15.35
N HIS A 31 2.89 -22.56 -14.25
CA HIS A 31 3.49 -23.89 -14.12
C HIS A 31 2.41 -24.98 -13.96
N PRO A 32 2.58 -26.19 -14.53
CA PRO A 32 1.61 -27.28 -14.38
C PRO A 32 1.30 -27.67 -12.92
N GLN A 33 2.29 -27.48 -12.04
CA GLN A 33 2.18 -27.78 -10.60
C GLN A 33 1.83 -26.53 -9.76
N ARG A 34 1.19 -25.51 -10.36
CA ARG A 34 0.80 -24.30 -9.62
C ARG A 34 -0.04 -24.63 -8.40
N ALA A 35 0.22 -23.94 -7.29
CA ALA A 35 -0.47 -24.12 -6.01
C ALA A 35 -1.80 -23.36 -5.90
N TYR A 36 -2.31 -22.74 -6.97
CA TYR A 36 -3.56 -21.98 -7.01
C TYR A 36 -4.34 -22.26 -8.29
N GLU A 37 -5.65 -22.10 -8.22
CA GLU A 37 -6.56 -22.34 -9.36
C GLU A 37 -6.93 -21.04 -10.09
N ARG A 38 -6.95 -19.93 -9.35
CA ARG A 38 -7.36 -18.60 -9.84
C ARG A 38 -6.49 -17.50 -9.23
N PRO A 39 -6.40 -16.32 -9.85
CA PRO A 39 -5.75 -15.16 -9.28
C PRO A 39 -6.45 -14.69 -8.00
N THR A 40 -5.81 -13.72 -7.32
CA THR A 40 -6.42 -13.02 -6.18
C THR A 40 -7.76 -12.37 -6.55
N SER A 41 -8.65 -12.20 -5.57
CA SER A 41 -9.90 -11.44 -5.73
C SER A 41 -9.66 -9.99 -6.15
N GLU A 42 -8.48 -9.44 -5.82
CA GLU A 42 -8.09 -8.06 -6.11
C GLU A 42 -7.39 -7.89 -7.47
N PHE A 43 -7.45 -8.92 -8.33
CA PHE A 43 -6.78 -8.90 -9.63
C PHE A 43 -7.22 -7.75 -10.53
N ASN A 44 -8.53 -7.41 -10.50
CA ASN A 44 -9.08 -6.26 -11.20
C ASN A 44 -8.44 -4.94 -10.74
N SER A 45 -8.25 -4.75 -9.44
CA SER A 45 -7.59 -3.57 -8.87
C SER A 45 -6.12 -3.50 -9.30
N HIS A 46 -5.38 -4.62 -9.30
CA HIS A 46 -4.01 -4.67 -9.81
C HIS A 46 -3.92 -4.24 -11.25
N LEU A 47 -4.72 -4.84 -12.14
CA LEU A 47 -4.72 -4.51 -13.57
C LEU A 47 -5.10 -3.04 -13.82
N ALA A 48 -6.13 -2.55 -13.15
CA ALA A 48 -6.61 -1.19 -13.34
C ALA A 48 -5.58 -0.15 -12.89
N VAL A 49 -4.88 -0.39 -11.77
CA VAL A 49 -3.79 0.49 -11.30
C VAL A 49 -2.63 0.48 -12.28
N HIS A 50 -2.20 -0.69 -12.77
CA HIS A 50 -1.16 -0.78 -13.80
C HIS A 50 -1.55 0.00 -15.06
N ASN A 51 -2.76 -0.20 -15.56
CA ASN A 51 -3.25 0.46 -16.76
C ASN A 51 -3.28 1.99 -16.61
N ASP A 52 -3.85 2.50 -15.50
CA ASP A 52 -3.92 3.96 -15.24
C ASP A 52 -2.52 4.59 -15.21
N GLN A 53 -1.53 3.93 -14.61
CA GLN A 53 -0.17 4.47 -14.54
C GLN A 53 0.55 4.42 -15.90
N VAL A 54 0.33 3.38 -16.68
CA VAL A 54 0.86 3.29 -18.06
C VAL A 54 0.24 4.39 -18.93
N GLU A 55 -1.08 4.54 -18.92
CA GLU A 55 -1.77 5.55 -19.73
C GLU A 55 -1.41 6.99 -19.35
N ARG A 56 -1.28 7.27 -18.05
CA ARG A 56 -1.04 8.64 -17.56
C ARG A 56 0.41 9.06 -17.58
N ARG A 57 1.33 8.14 -17.36
CA ARG A 57 2.75 8.45 -17.14
C ARG A 57 3.70 7.72 -18.09
N GLY A 58 3.19 6.82 -18.92
CA GLY A 58 4.02 5.99 -19.78
C GLY A 58 4.93 5.04 -18.98
N ALA A 59 4.47 4.58 -17.81
CA ALA A 59 5.27 3.73 -16.93
C ALA A 59 5.67 2.43 -17.63
N GLY A 60 6.96 2.22 -17.86
CA GLY A 60 7.50 1.00 -18.47
C GLY A 60 7.69 -0.14 -17.47
N PHE A 61 7.67 0.17 -16.18
CA PHE A 61 7.73 -0.78 -15.06
C PHE A 61 6.92 -0.24 -13.88
N GLN A 62 6.23 -1.12 -13.18
CA GLN A 62 5.60 -0.83 -11.91
C GLN A 62 5.41 -2.10 -11.10
N ALA A 63 5.75 -2.06 -9.80
CA ALA A 63 5.32 -3.04 -8.82
C ALA A 63 4.03 -2.57 -8.15
N VAL A 64 3.06 -3.47 -8.00
CA VAL A 64 1.85 -3.25 -7.20
C VAL A 64 1.68 -4.42 -6.24
N ILE A 65 1.62 -4.12 -4.94
CA ILE A 65 1.49 -5.11 -3.87
C ILE A 65 0.18 -4.88 -3.14
N HIS A 66 -0.61 -5.93 -2.95
CA HIS A 66 -1.68 -5.98 -1.96
C HIS A 66 -1.20 -6.80 -0.76
N ALA A 67 -1.35 -6.23 0.44
CA ALA A 67 -0.99 -6.86 1.69
C ALA A 67 -2.04 -6.56 2.79
N GLN A 68 -2.01 -7.36 3.85
CA GLN A 68 -2.88 -7.19 5.01
C GLN A 68 -2.03 -7.02 6.28
N PRO A 69 -1.29 -5.90 6.42
CA PRO A 69 -0.45 -5.64 7.57
C PRO A 69 -1.33 -5.44 8.80
N PRO A 70 -1.08 -6.22 9.89
CA PRO A 70 -2.04 -6.35 10.99
C PRO A 70 -2.30 -5.06 11.76
N TYR A 71 -1.29 -4.22 11.99
CA TYR A 71 -1.46 -2.99 12.76
C TYR A 71 -2.12 -1.87 11.95
N LEU A 72 -1.78 -1.72 10.67
CA LEU A 72 -2.49 -0.79 9.77
C LEU A 72 -3.97 -1.17 9.65
N VAL A 73 -4.26 -2.45 9.44
CA VAL A 73 -5.64 -2.95 9.40
C VAL A 73 -6.34 -2.71 10.74
N GLN A 74 -5.68 -3.00 11.87
CA GLN A 74 -6.25 -2.77 13.19
C GLN A 74 -6.60 -1.30 13.42
N LEU A 75 -5.70 -0.36 13.10
CA LEU A 75 -5.95 1.07 13.24
C LEU A 75 -7.10 1.56 12.36
N SER A 76 -7.31 0.96 11.19
CA SER A 76 -8.42 1.31 10.30
C SER A 76 -9.81 0.99 10.89
N HIS A 77 -9.90 0.21 11.97
CA HIS A 77 -11.13 0.01 12.73
C HIS A 77 -11.43 1.15 13.71
N VAL A 78 -10.42 1.97 14.05
CA VAL A 78 -10.59 3.09 14.97
C VAL A 78 -11.34 4.22 14.26
N ARG A 79 -12.53 4.59 14.80
CA ARG A 79 -13.43 5.54 14.14
C ARG A 79 -12.77 6.89 13.86
N ASP A 80 -12.02 7.40 14.82
CA ASP A 80 -11.41 8.73 14.76
C ASP A 80 -10.19 8.80 13.82
N LEU A 81 -9.72 7.64 13.34
CA LEU A 81 -8.58 7.52 12.41
C LEU A 81 -9.02 7.22 10.95
N ARG A 82 -10.30 7.31 10.62
CA ARG A 82 -10.81 6.95 9.28
C ARG A 82 -10.63 8.04 8.22
N SER A 83 -10.01 9.16 8.54
CA SER A 83 -9.66 10.14 7.52
C SER A 83 -8.16 10.08 7.23
N THR A 84 -7.80 10.31 5.97
CA THR A 84 -6.42 10.40 5.51
C THR A 84 -5.57 11.29 6.41
N LYS A 85 -6.05 12.49 6.73
CA LYS A 85 -5.33 13.43 7.59
C LYS A 85 -5.13 12.90 9.01
N ALA A 86 -6.18 12.39 9.65
CA ALA A 86 -6.09 11.87 11.02
C ALA A 86 -5.18 10.65 11.10
N PHE A 87 -5.27 9.75 10.12
CA PHE A 87 -4.47 8.55 10.06
C PHE A 87 -2.97 8.88 9.92
N ASN A 88 -2.61 9.68 8.91
CA ASN A 88 -1.22 10.06 8.66
C ASN A 88 -0.61 10.79 9.86
N ARG A 89 -1.36 11.71 10.49
CA ARG A 89 -0.88 12.42 11.68
C ARG A 89 -0.53 11.48 12.84
N ARG A 90 -1.14 10.30 12.90
CA ARG A 90 -0.89 9.33 13.97
C ARG A 90 0.27 8.40 13.65
N ILE A 91 0.41 7.93 12.42
CA ILE A 91 1.44 6.94 12.09
C ILE A 91 2.79 7.54 11.70
N LEU A 92 2.81 8.71 11.05
CA LEU A 92 4.07 9.33 10.58
C LEU A 92 4.94 9.87 11.71
N ARG A 93 4.40 10.04 12.90
CA ARG A 93 5.10 10.59 14.07
C ARG A 93 6.00 9.57 14.80
N TRP A 94 6.04 8.33 14.40
CA TRP A 94 6.77 7.31 15.15
C TRP A 94 8.18 7.04 14.64
N GLU A 95 8.42 7.31 13.38
CA GLU A 95 9.75 7.16 12.76
C GLU A 95 9.98 8.32 11.79
N PRO A 96 11.12 9.04 11.91
CA PRO A 96 11.42 10.20 11.07
C PRO A 96 11.56 9.82 9.58
N GLU A 97 11.99 8.58 9.27
CA GLU A 97 12.14 8.10 7.91
C GLU A 97 10.82 7.85 7.20
N THR A 98 9.71 7.66 7.93
CA THR A 98 8.43 7.33 7.33
C THR A 98 7.95 8.43 6.38
N ILE A 99 8.10 9.71 6.74
CA ILE A 99 7.72 10.83 5.86
C ILE A 99 8.63 10.93 4.63
N VAL A 100 9.87 10.48 4.72
CA VAL A 100 10.80 10.41 3.57
C VAL A 100 10.38 9.33 2.58
N GLN A 101 9.98 8.17 3.09
CA GLN A 101 9.57 7.02 2.29
C GLN A 101 8.15 7.17 1.71
N ILE A 102 7.28 7.91 2.41
CA ILE A 102 5.86 8.08 2.06
C ILE A 102 5.50 9.57 2.13
N PRO A 103 6.10 10.42 1.27
CA PRO A 103 5.96 11.87 1.36
C PRO A 103 4.53 12.39 1.16
N ALA A 104 3.72 11.70 0.38
CA ALA A 104 2.30 12.02 0.20
C ALA A 104 1.40 11.41 1.28
N GLY A 105 1.97 10.59 2.19
CA GLY A 105 1.20 9.83 3.16
C GLY A 105 0.43 8.66 2.56
N ILE A 106 -0.48 8.12 3.36
CA ILE A 106 -1.37 7.00 3.01
C ILE A 106 -2.76 7.56 2.78
N GLU A 107 -3.35 7.30 1.62
CA GLU A 107 -4.77 7.59 1.41
C GLU A 107 -5.63 6.55 2.12
N VAL A 108 -6.62 6.99 2.87
CA VAL A 108 -7.54 6.12 3.63
C VAL A 108 -8.89 6.08 2.95
N LEU A 109 -9.27 4.92 2.45
CA LEU A 109 -10.58 4.67 1.87
C LEU A 109 -11.51 4.00 2.88
N ASP A 110 -12.79 4.34 2.81
CA ASP A 110 -13.84 3.64 3.55
C ASP A 110 -13.92 2.17 3.14
N PHE A 111 -14.62 1.38 3.96
CA PHE A 111 -14.85 -0.03 3.64
C PHE A 111 -15.64 -0.18 2.34
N MET A 112 -15.09 -0.96 1.44
CA MET A 112 -15.73 -1.43 0.21
C MET A 112 -15.58 -2.95 0.11
N VAL A 113 -16.47 -3.59 -0.62
CA VAL A 113 -16.43 -5.05 -0.79
C VAL A 113 -15.16 -5.47 -1.54
N PRO A 114 -14.37 -6.43 -1.02
CA PRO A 114 -13.19 -6.94 -1.69
C PRO A 114 -13.50 -7.39 -3.14
N GLY A 115 -12.63 -7.02 -4.08
CA GLY A 115 -12.79 -7.33 -5.50
C GLY A 115 -13.90 -6.56 -6.24
N SER A 116 -14.58 -5.63 -5.57
CA SER A 116 -15.64 -4.83 -6.20
C SER A 116 -15.07 -3.81 -7.19
N GLN A 117 -15.92 -3.42 -8.15
CA GLN A 117 -15.61 -2.32 -9.06
C GLN A 117 -15.38 -1.00 -8.30
N GLU A 118 -16.18 -0.74 -7.27
CA GLU A 118 -16.07 0.45 -6.44
C GLU A 118 -14.69 0.53 -5.76
N LEU A 119 -14.20 -0.58 -5.17
CA LEU A 119 -12.87 -0.65 -4.57
C LEU A 119 -11.78 -0.40 -5.61
N MET A 120 -11.88 -1.02 -6.79
CA MET A 120 -10.96 -0.84 -7.90
C MET A 120 -10.87 0.64 -8.32
N GLU A 121 -12.01 1.28 -8.61
CA GLU A 121 -12.07 2.66 -9.10
C GLU A 121 -11.53 3.67 -8.06
N ASN A 122 -11.85 3.46 -6.78
CA ASN A 122 -11.34 4.30 -5.70
C ASN A 122 -9.83 4.08 -5.49
N SER A 123 -9.34 2.85 -5.61
CA SER A 123 -7.90 2.53 -5.50
C SER A 123 -7.10 3.18 -6.63
N VAL A 124 -7.58 3.08 -7.87
CA VAL A 124 -6.96 3.76 -9.03
C VAL A 124 -6.86 5.27 -8.76
N ARG A 125 -7.95 5.89 -8.32
CA ARG A 125 -7.99 7.33 -8.06
C ARG A 125 -7.01 7.74 -6.94
N ALA A 126 -6.99 7.01 -5.83
CA ALA A 126 -6.12 7.25 -4.70
C ALA A 126 -4.63 7.10 -5.06
N LEU A 127 -4.29 6.06 -5.83
CA LEU A 127 -2.90 5.78 -6.22
C LEU A 127 -2.36 6.68 -7.35
N ARG A 128 -3.12 7.67 -7.81
CA ARG A 128 -2.62 8.74 -8.68
C ARG A 128 -1.70 9.69 -7.93
N ASP A 129 -2.10 10.07 -6.73
CA ASP A 129 -1.43 11.09 -5.91
C ASP A 129 -0.67 10.47 -4.73
N HIS A 130 -1.03 9.25 -4.31
CA HIS A 130 -0.38 8.50 -3.24
C HIS A 130 0.33 7.26 -3.77
N VAL A 131 1.28 6.73 -3.00
CA VAL A 131 1.92 5.44 -3.29
C VAL A 131 1.34 4.29 -2.47
N ILE A 132 0.60 4.61 -1.42
CA ILE A 132 -0.11 3.67 -0.55
C ILE A 132 -1.56 4.10 -0.39
N VAL A 133 -2.47 3.15 -0.51
CA VAL A 133 -3.88 3.30 -0.13
C VAL A 133 -4.24 2.26 0.93
N LEU A 134 -4.89 2.69 2.00
CA LEU A 134 -5.45 1.83 3.05
C LEU A 134 -6.93 1.60 2.77
N TRP A 135 -7.31 0.35 2.57
CA TRP A 135 -8.68 -0.11 2.50
C TRP A 135 -9.17 -0.44 3.91
N SER A 136 -9.98 0.43 4.48
CA SER A 136 -10.44 0.28 5.87
C SER A 136 -10.97 -1.12 6.15
N LYS A 137 -10.43 -1.77 7.20
CA LYS A 137 -10.81 -3.12 7.68
C LYS A 137 -10.48 -4.26 6.72
N HIS A 138 -9.61 -4.02 5.72
CA HIS A 138 -9.26 -5.03 4.73
C HIS A 138 -7.74 -5.16 4.59
N GLY A 139 -7.05 -4.13 4.15
CA GLY A 139 -5.64 -4.18 3.85
C GLY A 139 -5.15 -2.91 3.17
N ILE A 140 -4.04 -3.03 2.47
CA ILE A 140 -3.43 -1.93 1.71
C ILE A 140 -3.15 -2.36 0.28
N MET A 141 -3.09 -1.36 -0.62
CA MET A 141 -2.43 -1.51 -1.90
C MET A 141 -1.31 -0.47 -2.03
N VAL A 142 -0.15 -0.93 -2.47
CA VAL A 142 1.07 -0.10 -2.57
C VAL A 142 1.63 -0.23 -3.98
N ARG A 143 2.10 0.88 -4.53
CA ARG A 143 2.84 0.88 -5.79
C ARG A 143 4.26 1.41 -5.65
N SER A 144 5.16 0.95 -6.50
CA SER A 144 6.50 1.49 -6.69
C SER A 144 6.90 1.43 -8.16
N ASP A 145 7.57 2.46 -8.62
CA ASP A 145 8.11 2.53 -9.98
C ASP A 145 9.55 1.96 -10.04
N ASP A 146 10.16 1.69 -8.87
CA ASP A 146 11.55 1.23 -8.76
C ASP A 146 11.66 -0.29 -8.75
N SER A 147 11.01 -0.93 -7.75
CA SER A 147 11.10 -2.39 -7.57
C SER A 147 9.99 -2.92 -6.65
N PRO A 148 9.72 -4.25 -6.65
CA PRO A 148 8.89 -4.87 -5.63
C PRO A 148 9.44 -4.66 -4.21
N LEU A 149 10.76 -4.66 -4.03
CA LEU A 149 11.40 -4.42 -2.73
C LEU A 149 11.09 -3.03 -2.22
N ALA A 150 11.24 -1.98 -3.06
CA ALA A 150 10.90 -0.61 -2.68
C ALA A 150 9.40 -0.43 -2.34
N ALA A 151 8.51 -1.25 -2.89
CA ALA A 151 7.11 -1.29 -2.48
C ALA A 151 6.94 -1.95 -1.09
N VAL A 152 7.69 -3.03 -0.81
CA VAL A 152 7.70 -3.69 0.52
C VAL A 152 8.25 -2.76 1.58
N ASP A 153 9.35 -2.05 1.33
CA ASP A 153 9.93 -1.09 2.27
C ASP A 153 8.89 -0.05 2.74
N LYS A 154 8.09 0.48 1.82
CA LYS A 154 7.00 1.40 2.17
C LYS A 154 5.94 0.76 3.08
N VAL A 155 5.63 -0.52 2.86
CA VAL A 155 4.72 -1.27 3.75
C VAL A 155 5.33 -1.41 5.14
N GLU A 156 6.62 -1.72 5.24
CA GLU A 156 7.31 -1.94 6.52
C GLU A 156 7.37 -0.65 7.35
N TYR A 157 7.72 0.49 6.75
CA TYR A 157 7.69 1.79 7.44
C TYR A 157 6.28 2.14 7.93
N ALA A 158 5.28 2.00 7.08
CA ALA A 158 3.89 2.28 7.45
C ALA A 158 3.38 1.37 8.58
N GLU A 159 3.68 0.06 8.49
CA GLU A 159 3.28 -0.94 9.49
C GLU A 159 4.01 -0.75 10.82
N THR A 160 5.29 -0.35 10.78
CA THR A 160 6.06 -0.05 12.00
C THR A 160 5.45 1.15 12.73
N GLY A 161 5.16 2.23 12.02
CA GLY A 161 4.47 3.40 12.59
C GLY A 161 3.11 3.03 13.20
N ALA A 162 2.34 2.19 12.50
CA ALA A 162 1.07 1.68 13.00
C ALA A 162 1.23 0.78 14.24
N MET A 163 2.27 -0.04 14.27
CA MET A 163 2.59 -0.89 15.43
C MET A 163 2.91 -0.04 16.67
N TYR A 164 3.72 0.99 16.53
CA TYR A 164 4.02 1.90 17.64
C TYR A 164 2.78 2.63 18.11
N GLU A 165 1.95 3.12 17.21
CA GLU A 165 0.68 3.77 17.56
C GLU A 165 -0.25 2.84 18.35
N VAL A 166 -0.45 1.59 17.89
CA VAL A 166 -1.28 0.61 18.62
C VAL A 166 -0.72 0.33 20.01
N ARG A 167 0.60 0.16 20.13
CA ARG A 167 1.26 -0.10 21.41
C ARG A 167 1.15 1.09 22.36
N ASP A 168 1.29 2.31 21.86
CA ASP A 168 1.11 3.52 22.65
C ASP A 168 -0.34 3.66 23.13
N MET A 169 -1.32 3.41 22.26
CA MET A 169 -2.75 3.38 22.65
C MET A 169 -3.01 2.36 23.76
N MET A 170 -2.41 1.16 23.67
CA MET A 170 -2.52 0.12 24.69
C MET A 170 -1.85 0.50 26.02
N ALA A 171 -0.79 1.31 25.95
CA ALA A 171 -0.05 1.82 27.11
C ALA A 171 -0.68 3.09 27.74
N GLY A 172 -1.79 3.60 27.18
CA GLY A 172 -2.50 4.78 27.67
C GLY A 172 -2.18 6.08 26.94
N GLY A 173 -1.52 6.03 25.79
CA GLY A 173 -1.30 7.18 24.92
C GLY A 173 -0.27 8.18 25.47
N LEU A 174 0.80 7.70 26.10
CA LEU A 174 1.81 8.53 26.78
C LEU A 174 2.96 8.96 25.83
N GLY A 175 3.11 8.29 24.69
CA GLY A 175 4.18 8.58 23.74
C GLY A 175 3.95 9.89 22.98
N GLN A 176 4.94 10.77 23.00
CA GLN A 176 4.89 12.01 22.22
C GLN A 176 5.13 11.73 20.72
N GLY A 177 6.03 10.80 20.41
CA GLY A 177 6.55 10.60 19.06
C GLY A 177 7.38 11.80 18.57
N VAL A 178 7.70 11.81 17.30
CA VAL A 178 8.36 12.92 16.62
C VAL A 178 7.37 14.09 16.52
N THR A 179 7.80 15.27 16.94
CA THR A 179 6.98 16.49 16.90
C THR A 179 6.88 17.07 15.48
N ASP A 180 5.91 17.94 15.25
CA ASP A 180 5.76 18.62 13.95
C ASP A 180 7.03 19.43 13.58
N ASP A 181 7.73 20.03 14.56
CA ASP A 181 8.96 20.78 14.31
C ASP A 181 10.15 19.86 13.98
N GLU A 182 10.23 18.73 14.64
CA GLU A 182 11.24 17.69 14.31
C GLU A 182 10.98 17.08 12.94
N LEU A 183 9.71 16.81 12.58
CA LEU A 183 9.37 16.35 11.24
C LEU A 183 9.68 17.40 10.16
N ARG A 184 9.43 18.70 10.42
CA ARG A 184 9.84 19.77 9.50
C ARG A 184 11.35 19.81 9.29
N ALA A 185 12.13 19.59 10.34
CA ALA A 185 13.59 19.51 10.21
C ALA A 185 14.04 18.33 9.34
N VAL A 186 13.35 17.18 9.44
CA VAL A 186 13.59 16.03 8.55
C VAL A 186 13.21 16.37 7.10
N VAL A 187 12.04 16.95 6.88
CA VAL A 187 11.57 17.37 5.55
C VAL A 187 12.55 18.33 4.89
N GLU A 188 13.06 19.30 5.63
CA GLU A 188 14.07 20.25 5.14
C GLU A 188 15.41 19.56 4.83
N ALA A 189 15.91 18.73 5.76
CA ALA A 189 17.20 18.07 5.62
C ALA A 189 17.26 17.07 4.45
N PHE A 190 16.15 16.42 4.14
CA PHE A 190 16.03 15.43 3.06
C PHE A 190 15.32 15.97 1.80
N GLU A 191 14.99 17.27 1.75
CA GLU A 191 14.30 17.93 0.65
C GLU A 191 13.00 17.17 0.24
N VAL A 192 12.22 16.70 1.24
CA VAL A 192 11.03 15.86 1.01
C VAL A 192 9.89 16.68 0.41
N PRO A 193 9.37 16.32 -0.76
CA PRO A 193 8.21 17.02 -1.35
C PRO A 193 6.91 16.57 -0.67
N THR A 194 6.49 17.26 0.40
CA THR A 194 5.31 16.92 1.18
C THR A 194 4.47 18.14 1.54
N ASP A 195 3.16 17.96 1.65
CA ASP A 195 2.16 18.93 2.16
C ASP A 195 1.45 18.43 3.44
N LEU A 196 2.01 17.41 4.09
CA LEU A 196 1.42 16.77 5.28
C LEU A 196 1.63 17.55 6.59
N LEU A 197 2.49 18.57 6.61
CA LEU A 197 2.89 19.32 7.82
C LEU A 197 2.42 20.76 7.81
#